data_36d14c3f90fb2a17d25f7411569506f4
#
_entry.id   36d14c3f90fb2a17d25f7411569506f4
#
_cell.length_a   1.000
_cell.length_b   1.000
_cell.length_c   1.000
_cell.angle_alpha   90.00
_cell.angle_beta   90.00
_cell.angle_gamma   90.00
#
_symmetry.space_group_name_H-M   'P 1'
#
loop_
_entity.id
_entity.type
_entity.pdbx_description
1 polymer ?
#
loop_
_entity_poly.entity_id
_entity_poly.type
_entity_poly.pdbx_seq_one_letter_code
_entity_poly.pdbx_strand_id
1 'polypeptide(L)'
;MREDAEQRDHPLREVFNGLRYVNRTGCPWRSLPHDLPPWWAVHQQAQRWFKAGCFETLAHDLRALLRMVAGREGPHPTAAILDSRTLQSTPESGGRAGYDGAKRRKGSKVHIAVDTLGHLLALHVTAANEQDRAQVATVAAATQQATGDSVELAYVDQGYTGQAAADQASAHGLQLEVVKLPQAKHGFILLPRRWVVERSFAWLGRFRRLARDYERLATTLAGMHWLAAVGLMLAVVSRIFLQSA
;
A
#
# COMPACT_ATOMS: atom_id res chain seq x y z
N MET A 1 22.31 1.21 7.33
CA MET A 1 22.47 2.64 7.66
C MET A 1 22.91 2.71 9.11
N ARG A 2 24.06 3.29 9.44
CA ARG A 2 24.55 3.34 10.83
C ARG A 2 23.73 4.38 11.61
N GLU A 3 23.29 4.02 12.82
CA GLU A 3 22.52 4.91 13.70
C GLU A 3 23.38 6.07 14.23
N ASP A 4 24.69 5.88 14.32
CA ASP A 4 25.69 6.74 14.97
C ASP A 4 26.53 7.56 13.96
N ALA A 5 26.00 7.90 12.77
CA ALA A 5 26.74 8.72 11.84
C ALA A 5 26.96 10.13 12.43
N GLU A 6 28.22 10.54 12.57
CA GLU A 6 28.70 11.80 13.18
C GLU A 6 28.07 13.10 12.63
N GLN A 7 27.40 13.03 11.48
CA GLN A 7 26.72 14.16 10.83
C GLN A 7 25.22 14.23 11.10
N ARG A 8 24.72 13.51 12.12
CA ARG A 8 23.29 13.39 12.34
C ARG A 8 22.85 14.24 13.54
N ASP A 9 22.19 15.35 13.28
CA ASP A 9 21.69 16.28 14.32
C ASP A 9 20.47 15.74 15.09
N HIS A 10 19.77 14.73 14.54
CA HIS A 10 18.54 14.20 15.15
C HIS A 10 18.54 12.66 15.17
N PRO A 11 18.11 12.04 16.29
CA PRO A 11 17.94 10.57 16.38
C PRO A 11 16.96 10.07 15.31
N LEU A 12 17.28 8.98 14.62
CA LEU A 12 16.41 8.41 13.58
C LEU A 12 15.03 8.02 14.11
N ARG A 13 14.97 7.59 15.37
CA ARG A 13 13.70 7.27 16.04
C ARG A 13 12.77 8.48 16.06
N GLU A 14 13.27 9.66 16.44
CA GLU A 14 12.46 10.87 16.50
C GLU A 14 12.09 11.38 15.08
N VAL A 15 12.99 11.26 14.11
CA VAL A 15 12.68 11.53 12.71
C VAL A 15 11.55 10.59 12.21
N PHE A 16 11.61 9.32 12.57
CA PHE A 16 10.56 8.35 12.23
C PHE A 16 9.24 8.68 12.93
N ASN A 17 9.27 9.11 14.20
CA ASN A 17 8.08 9.56 14.93
C ASN A 17 7.44 10.77 14.24
N GLY A 18 8.25 11.74 13.81
CA GLY A 18 7.78 12.89 13.03
C GLY A 18 7.11 12.49 11.72
N LEU A 19 7.72 11.56 10.98
CA LEU A 19 7.15 11.04 9.73
C LEU A 19 5.82 10.29 9.98
N ARG A 20 5.76 9.46 11.03
CA ARG A 20 4.51 8.79 11.45
C ARG A 20 3.43 9.79 11.82
N TYR A 21 3.80 10.87 12.50
CA TYR A 21 2.87 11.93 12.87
C TYR A 21 2.24 12.57 11.64
N VAL A 22 3.05 12.99 10.65
CA VAL A 22 2.56 13.54 9.37
C VAL A 22 1.62 12.56 8.67
N ASN A 23 2.01 11.29 8.56
CA ASN A 23 1.21 10.28 7.89
C ASN A 23 -0.14 10.06 8.61
N ARG A 24 -0.12 9.99 9.95
CA ARG A 24 -1.32 9.73 10.76
C ARG A 24 -2.29 10.90 10.78
N THR A 25 -1.77 12.12 10.98
CA THR A 25 -2.58 13.33 11.16
C THR A 25 -2.93 14.03 9.85
N GLY A 26 -2.12 13.83 8.81
CA GLY A 26 -2.25 14.51 7.52
C GLY A 26 -1.85 15.99 7.57
N CYS A 27 -1.18 16.45 8.63
CA CYS A 27 -0.79 17.85 8.75
C CYS A 27 0.17 18.27 7.61
N PRO A 28 0.18 19.55 7.22
CA PRO A 28 1.22 20.09 6.36
C PRO A 28 2.60 19.90 7.02
N TRP A 29 3.64 19.66 6.22
CA TRP A 29 5.00 19.45 6.72
C TRP A 29 5.44 20.55 7.69
N ARG A 30 5.19 21.81 7.36
CA ARG A 30 5.56 22.98 8.16
C ARG A 30 4.78 23.10 9.47
N SER A 31 3.72 22.34 9.66
CA SER A 31 2.89 22.29 10.87
C SER A 31 3.27 21.13 11.77
N LEU A 32 4.44 20.50 11.55
CA LEU A 32 4.96 19.47 12.44
C LEU A 32 5.21 20.09 13.83
N PRO A 33 4.78 19.45 14.94
CA PRO A 33 5.00 19.93 16.29
C PRO A 33 6.47 20.19 16.62
N HIS A 34 6.75 21.20 17.46
CA HIS A 34 8.11 21.64 17.80
C HIS A 34 8.87 20.68 18.74
N ASP A 35 8.18 19.75 19.38
CA ASP A 35 8.76 18.67 20.18
C ASP A 35 9.28 17.50 19.33
N LEU A 36 9.06 17.56 18.01
CA LEU A 36 9.61 16.65 17.01
C LEU A 36 10.75 17.33 16.22
N PRO A 37 11.61 16.57 15.55
CA PRO A 37 12.65 17.16 14.70
C PRO A 37 12.06 18.12 13.65
N PRO A 38 12.80 19.14 13.21
CA PRO A 38 12.31 20.10 12.24
C PRO A 38 11.77 19.44 10.98
N TRP A 39 10.67 19.97 10.46
CA TRP A 39 9.95 19.37 9.32
C TRP A 39 10.86 19.07 8.11
N TRP A 40 11.84 19.93 7.84
CA TRP A 40 12.77 19.74 6.71
C TRP A 40 13.68 18.52 6.91
N ALA A 41 14.15 18.26 8.15
CA ALA A 41 14.95 17.08 8.49
C ALA A 41 14.12 15.79 8.34
N VAL A 42 12.88 15.80 8.86
CA VAL A 42 11.93 14.68 8.71
C VAL A 42 11.62 14.43 7.23
N HIS A 43 11.32 15.48 6.46
CA HIS A 43 11.01 15.37 5.04
C HIS A 43 12.20 14.83 4.24
N GLN A 44 13.41 15.38 4.43
CA GLN A 44 14.60 14.95 3.71
C GLN A 44 14.92 13.47 3.98
N GLN A 45 14.85 13.06 5.24
CA GLN A 45 15.11 11.66 5.60
C GLN A 45 13.99 10.73 5.10
N ALA A 46 12.73 11.17 5.12
CA ALA A 46 11.62 10.43 4.51
C ALA A 46 11.85 10.16 3.03
N GLN A 47 12.28 11.16 2.25
CA GLN A 47 12.59 10.98 0.83
C GLN A 47 13.74 9.97 0.60
N ARG A 48 14.75 9.96 1.47
CA ARG A 48 15.83 8.96 1.41
C ARG A 48 15.29 7.55 1.68
N TRP A 49 14.43 7.36 2.69
CA TRP A 49 13.81 6.07 3.02
C TRP A 49 12.88 5.59 1.92
N PHE A 50 12.06 6.47 1.33
CA PHE A 50 11.17 6.12 0.21
C PHE A 50 11.97 5.69 -1.02
N LYS A 51 12.99 6.45 -1.40
CA LYS A 51 13.86 6.13 -2.53
C LYS A 51 14.60 4.79 -2.34
N ALA A 52 14.99 4.47 -1.11
CA ALA A 52 15.66 3.22 -0.77
C ALA A 52 14.71 2.03 -0.55
N GLY A 53 13.38 2.20 -0.68
CA GLY A 53 12.40 1.14 -0.46
C GLY A 53 12.33 0.62 0.99
N CYS A 54 12.86 1.36 1.98
CA CYS A 54 12.98 0.87 3.36
C CYS A 54 11.66 0.37 3.96
N PHE A 55 10.55 1.08 3.72
CA PHE A 55 9.26 0.68 4.28
C PHE A 55 8.62 -0.49 3.54
N GLU A 56 8.89 -0.63 2.25
CA GLU A 56 8.48 -1.79 1.46
C GLU A 56 9.18 -3.05 1.97
N THR A 57 10.51 -3.02 2.07
CA THR A 57 11.30 -4.14 2.63
C THR A 57 10.81 -4.50 4.04
N LEU A 58 10.68 -3.52 4.93
CA LEU A 58 10.20 -3.75 6.29
C LEU A 58 8.76 -4.32 6.32
N ALA A 59 7.89 -3.89 5.41
CA ALA A 59 6.54 -4.45 5.29
C ALA A 59 6.58 -5.93 4.89
N HIS A 60 7.50 -6.32 4.00
CA HIS A 60 7.67 -7.72 3.60
C HIS A 60 8.20 -8.59 4.75
N ASP A 61 9.16 -8.10 5.52
CA ASP A 61 9.68 -8.80 6.71
C ASP A 61 8.59 -8.99 7.77
N LEU A 62 7.85 -7.92 8.08
CA LEU A 62 6.74 -7.98 9.04
C LEU A 62 5.61 -8.89 8.57
N ARG A 63 5.31 -8.89 7.27
CA ARG A 63 4.32 -9.81 6.67
C ARG A 63 4.75 -11.26 6.90
N ALA A 64 6.00 -11.60 6.58
CA ALA A 64 6.53 -12.94 6.75
C ALA A 64 6.38 -13.41 8.22
N LEU A 65 6.77 -12.57 9.17
CA LEU A 65 6.61 -12.82 10.60
C LEU A 65 5.13 -13.03 10.98
N LEU A 66 4.25 -12.10 10.59
CA LEU A 66 2.83 -12.16 10.96
C LEU A 66 2.11 -13.36 10.34
N ARG A 67 2.52 -13.80 9.15
CA ARG A 67 1.98 -15.02 8.54
C ARG A 67 2.36 -16.26 9.34
N MET A 68 3.60 -16.38 9.79
CA MET A 68 4.05 -17.49 10.65
C MET A 68 3.29 -17.49 11.98
N VAL A 69 3.16 -16.33 12.62
CA VAL A 69 2.39 -16.20 13.89
C VAL A 69 0.91 -16.55 13.70
N ALA A 70 0.35 -16.26 12.53
CA ALA A 70 -1.04 -16.63 12.17
C ALA A 70 -1.19 -18.12 11.76
N GLY A 71 -0.17 -18.94 11.92
CA GLY A 71 -0.20 -20.38 11.60
C GLY A 71 -0.30 -20.67 10.09
N ARG A 72 0.22 -19.78 9.24
CA ARG A 72 0.25 -20.02 7.79
C ARG A 72 1.44 -20.90 7.39
N GLU A 73 1.23 -21.74 6.38
CA GLU A 73 2.29 -22.57 5.81
C GLU A 73 3.31 -21.70 5.06
N GLY A 74 4.31 -21.23 5.78
CA GLY A 74 5.41 -20.42 5.25
C GLY A 74 5.18 -18.91 5.20
N PRO A 75 6.26 -18.16 4.91
CA PRO A 75 6.28 -16.69 4.93
C PRO A 75 5.62 -16.07 3.68
N HIS A 76 5.51 -16.83 2.61
CA HIS A 76 4.98 -16.36 1.32
C HIS A 76 3.55 -16.86 1.07
N PRO A 77 2.65 -16.00 0.54
CA PRO A 77 1.30 -16.38 0.18
C PRO A 77 1.27 -17.08 -1.18
N THR A 78 0.36 -18.03 -1.36
CA THR A 78 0.05 -18.67 -2.65
C THR A 78 -1.11 -17.98 -3.39
N ALA A 79 -1.81 -17.08 -2.71
CA ALA A 79 -2.90 -16.32 -3.30
C ALA A 79 -2.84 -14.84 -2.92
N ALA A 80 -3.20 -13.99 -3.86
CA ALA A 80 -3.29 -12.53 -3.71
C ALA A 80 -4.71 -12.02 -4.02
N ILE A 81 -5.01 -10.81 -3.60
CA ILE A 81 -6.21 -10.08 -3.99
C ILE A 81 -5.75 -8.73 -4.55
N LEU A 82 -6.12 -8.44 -5.80
CA LEU A 82 -5.77 -7.20 -6.48
C LEU A 82 -6.97 -6.28 -6.55
N ASP A 83 -6.75 -5.00 -6.29
CA ASP A 83 -7.77 -3.96 -6.46
C ASP A 83 -7.11 -2.59 -6.61
N SER A 84 -7.90 -1.58 -6.94
CA SER A 84 -7.42 -0.21 -7.04
C SER A 84 -8.36 0.78 -6.35
N ARG A 85 -7.79 1.90 -5.90
CA ARG A 85 -8.54 3.01 -5.32
C ARG A 85 -8.10 4.34 -5.92
N THR A 86 -9.06 5.15 -6.35
CA THR A 86 -8.81 6.52 -6.78
C THR A 86 -8.76 7.46 -5.59
N LEU A 87 -7.63 8.13 -5.39
CA LEU A 87 -7.46 9.23 -4.44
C LEU A 87 -7.65 10.55 -5.17
N GLN A 88 -8.53 11.41 -4.64
CA GLN A 88 -8.73 12.74 -5.18
C GLN A 88 -7.44 13.56 -5.03
N SER A 89 -6.98 14.19 -6.12
CA SER A 89 -5.84 15.10 -6.09
C SER A 89 -6.16 16.39 -5.36
N THR A 90 -5.11 16.99 -4.80
CA THR A 90 -5.09 18.36 -4.32
C THR A 90 -4.22 19.21 -5.25
N PRO A 91 -4.21 20.53 -5.14
CA PRO A 91 -3.32 21.37 -5.95
C PRO A 91 -1.85 20.98 -5.85
N GLU A 92 -1.42 20.48 -4.69
CA GLU A 92 -0.04 20.07 -4.40
C GLU A 92 0.40 18.85 -5.23
N SER A 93 -0.50 17.96 -5.61
CA SER A 93 -0.17 16.77 -6.42
C SER A 93 0.21 17.12 -7.87
N GLY A 94 -0.07 18.34 -8.33
CA GLY A 94 0.39 18.87 -9.61
C GLY A 94 -0.21 18.18 -10.84
N GLY A 95 0.56 18.13 -11.94
CA GLY A 95 0.10 17.71 -13.26
C GLY A 95 -0.01 16.20 -13.48
N ARG A 96 0.45 15.36 -12.54
CA ARG A 96 0.41 13.89 -12.71
C ARG A 96 -0.98 13.26 -12.49
N ALA A 97 -1.93 14.02 -11.97
CA ALA A 97 -3.27 13.54 -11.71
C ALA A 97 -4.09 13.43 -13.01
N GLY A 98 -4.76 12.29 -13.22
CA GLY A 98 -5.69 12.04 -14.31
C GLY A 98 -7.15 12.13 -13.87
N TYR A 99 -8.09 12.17 -14.83
CA TYR A 99 -9.53 12.17 -14.53
C TYR A 99 -10.11 10.76 -14.60
N ASP A 100 -10.64 10.29 -13.49
CA ASP A 100 -11.40 9.04 -13.40
C ASP A 100 -12.85 9.30 -13.74
N GLY A 101 -13.27 8.89 -14.95
CA GLY A 101 -14.63 9.09 -15.43
C GLY A 101 -15.67 8.30 -14.65
N ALA A 102 -15.33 7.12 -14.12
CA ALA A 102 -16.24 6.28 -13.34
C ALA A 102 -16.50 6.88 -11.95
N LYS A 103 -15.46 7.40 -11.30
CA LYS A 103 -15.55 8.05 -9.98
C LYS A 103 -15.81 9.56 -10.06
N ARG A 104 -15.85 10.14 -11.27
CA ARG A 104 -16.06 11.57 -11.54
C ARG A 104 -15.14 12.47 -10.72
N ARG A 105 -13.85 12.13 -10.66
CA ARG A 105 -12.85 12.90 -9.91
C ARG A 105 -11.48 12.89 -10.57
N LYS A 106 -10.75 13.98 -10.42
CA LYS A 106 -9.34 14.07 -10.80
C LYS A 106 -8.49 13.54 -9.65
N GLY A 107 -7.50 12.71 -9.97
CA GLY A 107 -6.66 12.14 -8.91
C GLY A 107 -5.61 11.18 -9.40
N SER A 108 -5.11 10.40 -8.46
CA SER A 108 -4.20 9.29 -8.69
C SER A 108 -4.87 7.98 -8.30
N LYS A 109 -4.59 6.94 -9.04
CA LYS A 109 -5.05 5.59 -8.76
C LYS A 109 -3.94 4.82 -8.07
N VAL A 110 -4.27 4.20 -6.95
CA VAL A 110 -3.37 3.33 -6.19
C VAL A 110 -3.83 1.91 -6.40
N HIS A 111 -3.03 1.14 -7.14
CA HIS A 111 -3.23 -0.29 -7.37
C HIS A 111 -2.47 -1.04 -6.29
N ILE A 112 -3.11 -2.00 -5.64
CA ILE A 112 -2.47 -2.83 -4.62
C ILE A 112 -2.73 -4.31 -4.87
N ALA A 113 -1.77 -5.13 -4.47
CA ALA A 113 -1.97 -6.54 -4.20
C ALA A 113 -1.81 -6.77 -2.70
N VAL A 114 -2.69 -7.56 -2.12
CA VAL A 114 -2.61 -7.98 -0.70
C VAL A 114 -2.71 -9.49 -0.59
N ASP A 115 -2.14 -10.06 0.47
CA ASP A 115 -2.36 -11.46 0.81
C ASP A 115 -3.74 -11.70 1.44
N THR A 116 -4.07 -12.93 1.75
CA THR A 116 -5.35 -13.31 2.38
C THR A 116 -5.52 -12.80 3.81
N LEU A 117 -4.48 -12.27 4.44
CA LEU A 117 -4.54 -11.57 5.73
C LEU A 117 -4.72 -10.06 5.57
N GLY A 118 -4.55 -9.52 4.35
CA GLY A 118 -4.68 -8.11 4.03
C GLY A 118 -3.36 -7.33 4.11
N HIS A 119 -2.22 -8.02 4.15
CA HIS A 119 -0.91 -7.38 4.12
C HIS A 119 -0.50 -7.05 2.68
N LEU A 120 0.09 -5.88 2.46
CA LEU A 120 0.55 -5.45 1.14
C LEU A 120 1.64 -6.38 0.59
N LEU A 121 1.48 -6.76 -0.67
CA LEU A 121 2.46 -7.49 -1.49
C LEU A 121 3.09 -6.54 -2.52
N ALA A 122 2.26 -5.78 -3.20
CA ALA A 122 2.66 -4.81 -4.21
C ALA A 122 1.82 -3.55 -4.15
N LEU A 123 2.40 -2.44 -4.60
CA LEU A 123 1.72 -1.16 -4.71
C LEU A 123 2.26 -0.39 -5.91
N HIS A 124 1.35 0.08 -6.77
CA HIS A 124 1.68 0.91 -7.93
C HIS A 124 0.77 2.13 -8.00
N VAL A 125 1.33 3.28 -8.35
CA VAL A 125 0.59 4.56 -8.42
C VAL A 125 0.59 5.08 -9.83
N THR A 126 -0.61 5.31 -10.38
CA THR A 126 -0.80 5.87 -11.73
C THR A 126 -1.67 7.13 -11.70
N ALA A 127 -1.80 7.80 -12.84
CA ALA A 127 -2.86 8.77 -13.06
C ALA A 127 -4.23 8.05 -13.01
N ALA A 128 -5.28 8.72 -12.51
CA ALA A 128 -6.56 8.06 -12.27
C ALA A 128 -7.33 7.70 -13.55
N ASN A 129 -6.95 8.21 -14.72
CA ASN A 129 -7.48 7.82 -16.02
C ASN A 129 -6.94 6.48 -16.55
N GLU A 130 -5.88 5.95 -15.94
CA GLU A 130 -5.35 4.64 -16.29
C GLU A 130 -6.35 3.54 -15.91
N GLN A 131 -6.50 2.54 -16.80
CA GLN A 131 -7.40 1.41 -16.57
C GLN A 131 -6.73 0.37 -15.67
N ASP A 132 -7.50 -0.25 -14.76
CA ASP A 132 -7.00 -1.25 -13.83
C ASP A 132 -6.37 -2.44 -14.54
N ARG A 133 -7.04 -2.93 -15.60
CA ARG A 133 -6.54 -4.04 -16.43
C ARG A 133 -5.21 -3.74 -17.13
N ALA A 134 -4.88 -2.47 -17.41
CA ALA A 134 -3.60 -2.11 -18.04
C ALA A 134 -2.42 -2.19 -17.05
N GLN A 135 -2.70 -2.25 -15.76
CA GLN A 135 -1.67 -2.30 -14.71
C GLN A 135 -1.42 -3.72 -14.18
N VAL A 136 -2.11 -4.72 -14.72
CA VAL A 136 -2.01 -6.12 -14.29
C VAL A 136 -0.57 -6.63 -14.36
N ALA A 137 0.12 -6.44 -15.47
CA ALA A 137 1.51 -6.91 -15.63
C ALA A 137 2.43 -6.29 -14.56
N THR A 138 2.32 -4.98 -14.32
CA THR A 138 3.14 -4.27 -13.34
C THR A 138 2.89 -4.78 -11.91
N VAL A 139 1.62 -4.92 -11.54
CA VAL A 139 1.25 -5.37 -10.18
C VAL A 139 1.59 -6.87 -10.00
N ALA A 140 1.39 -7.69 -11.03
CA ALA A 140 1.75 -9.11 -11.01
C ALA A 140 3.27 -9.31 -10.85
N ALA A 141 4.08 -8.62 -11.66
CA ALA A 141 5.53 -8.67 -11.55
C ALA A 141 6.04 -8.27 -10.16
N ALA A 142 5.52 -7.14 -9.62
CA ALA A 142 5.88 -6.68 -8.28
C ALA A 142 5.42 -7.66 -7.18
N THR A 143 4.25 -8.29 -7.36
CA THR A 143 3.74 -9.32 -6.44
C THR A 143 4.68 -10.53 -6.40
N GLN A 144 5.08 -11.04 -7.55
CA GLN A 144 5.98 -12.18 -7.65
C GLN A 144 7.36 -11.86 -7.09
N GLN A 145 7.92 -10.71 -7.44
CA GLN A 145 9.19 -10.25 -6.85
C GLN A 145 9.13 -10.22 -5.31
N ALA A 146 8.02 -9.75 -4.72
CA ALA A 146 7.84 -9.65 -3.28
C ALA A 146 7.59 -10.99 -2.57
N THR A 147 7.26 -12.04 -3.32
CA THR A 147 6.84 -13.33 -2.79
C THR A 147 7.71 -14.50 -3.25
N GLY A 148 8.76 -14.24 -4.05
CA GLY A 148 9.62 -15.29 -4.61
C GLY A 148 8.84 -16.24 -5.50
N ASP A 149 7.99 -15.68 -6.37
CA ASP A 149 7.15 -16.40 -7.35
C ASP A 149 6.19 -17.42 -6.74
N SER A 150 5.80 -17.24 -5.49
CA SER A 150 4.93 -18.18 -4.76
C SER A 150 3.43 -17.99 -5.01
N VAL A 151 3.02 -16.84 -5.57
CA VAL A 151 1.60 -16.56 -5.82
C VAL A 151 1.15 -17.21 -7.12
N GLU A 152 0.22 -18.13 -7.02
CA GLU A 152 -0.36 -18.84 -8.17
C GLU A 152 -1.70 -18.25 -8.61
N LEU A 153 -2.46 -17.67 -7.65
CA LEU A 153 -3.83 -17.23 -7.85
C LEU A 153 -4.03 -15.78 -7.40
N ALA A 154 -4.68 -14.97 -8.23
CA ALA A 154 -5.04 -13.60 -7.89
C ALA A 154 -6.54 -13.36 -8.07
N TYR A 155 -7.24 -13.01 -6.97
CA TYR A 155 -8.64 -12.62 -6.98
C TYR A 155 -8.76 -11.17 -7.39
N VAL A 156 -9.63 -10.90 -8.38
CA VAL A 156 -9.82 -9.56 -8.95
C VAL A 156 -11.31 -9.24 -9.13
N ASP A 157 -11.63 -7.97 -9.35
CA ASP A 157 -12.99 -7.56 -9.72
C ASP A 157 -13.25 -7.62 -11.24
N GLN A 158 -14.47 -7.24 -11.64
CA GLN A 158 -14.86 -7.22 -13.04
C GLN A 158 -14.08 -6.19 -13.90
N GLY A 159 -13.43 -5.20 -13.28
CA GLY A 159 -12.58 -4.24 -13.97
C GLY A 159 -11.33 -4.87 -14.60
N TYR A 160 -10.96 -6.08 -14.15
CA TYR A 160 -9.81 -6.84 -14.64
C TYR A 160 -10.18 -7.92 -15.67
N THR A 161 -11.41 -7.92 -16.18
CA THR A 161 -11.85 -8.88 -17.19
C THR A 161 -11.20 -8.63 -18.54
N GLY A 162 -10.98 -9.72 -19.28
CA GLY A 162 -10.48 -9.72 -20.66
C GLY A 162 -9.24 -10.58 -20.84
N GLN A 163 -9.10 -11.15 -22.05
CA GLN A 163 -8.00 -12.08 -22.38
C GLN A 163 -6.63 -11.43 -22.17
N ALA A 164 -6.47 -10.17 -22.59
CA ALA A 164 -5.19 -9.46 -22.44
C ALA A 164 -4.74 -9.32 -20.97
N ALA A 165 -5.66 -9.11 -20.04
CA ALA A 165 -5.33 -9.05 -18.61
C ALA A 165 -4.94 -10.43 -18.07
N ALA A 166 -5.65 -11.48 -18.50
CA ALA A 166 -5.32 -12.86 -18.13
C ALA A 166 -3.95 -13.28 -18.68
N ASP A 167 -3.64 -12.95 -19.93
CA ASP A 167 -2.34 -13.26 -20.56
C ASP A 167 -1.19 -12.52 -19.86
N GLN A 168 -1.40 -11.24 -19.51
CA GLN A 168 -0.43 -10.45 -18.75
C GLN A 168 -0.14 -11.03 -17.36
N ALA A 169 -1.16 -11.48 -16.65
CA ALA A 169 -0.98 -12.15 -15.36
C ALA A 169 -0.26 -13.49 -15.52
N SER A 170 -0.68 -14.31 -16.50
CA SER A 170 -0.08 -15.62 -16.80
C SER A 170 1.39 -15.52 -17.19
N ALA A 171 1.81 -14.44 -17.86
CA ALA A 171 3.22 -14.18 -18.16
C ALA A 171 4.09 -14.04 -16.89
N HIS A 172 3.48 -13.77 -15.73
CA HIS A 172 4.12 -13.73 -14.42
C HIS A 172 3.71 -14.93 -13.54
N GLY A 173 3.15 -16.00 -14.10
CA GLY A 173 2.75 -17.19 -13.35
C GLY A 173 1.49 -17.02 -12.48
N LEU A 174 0.72 -15.94 -12.67
CA LEU A 174 -0.52 -15.71 -11.92
C LEU A 174 -1.75 -16.08 -12.74
N GLN A 175 -2.66 -16.85 -12.15
CA GLN A 175 -4.00 -17.06 -12.68
C GLN A 175 -4.95 -16.01 -12.10
N LEU A 176 -5.70 -15.27 -12.93
CA LEU A 176 -6.73 -14.35 -12.48
C LEU A 176 -8.06 -15.08 -12.26
N GLU A 177 -8.62 -14.95 -11.06
CA GLU A 177 -9.99 -15.37 -10.75
C GLU A 177 -10.88 -14.13 -10.54
N VAL A 178 -11.78 -13.90 -11.50
CA VAL A 178 -12.72 -12.76 -11.43
C VAL A 178 -13.88 -13.11 -10.52
N VAL A 179 -13.94 -12.44 -9.37
CA VAL A 179 -15.04 -12.58 -8.41
C VAL A 179 -16.23 -11.78 -8.89
N LYS A 180 -17.26 -12.46 -9.41
CA LYS A 180 -18.49 -11.86 -9.93
C LYS A 180 -19.46 -11.56 -8.79
N LEU A 181 -20.16 -10.41 -8.88
CA LEU A 181 -21.34 -10.15 -8.06
C LEU A 181 -22.44 -11.15 -8.41
N PRO A 182 -23.09 -11.81 -7.43
CA PRO A 182 -24.29 -12.61 -7.70
C PRO A 182 -25.35 -11.73 -8.36
N GLN A 183 -25.96 -12.24 -9.45
CA GLN A 183 -27.08 -11.56 -10.09
C GLN A 183 -28.23 -11.38 -9.09
N ALA A 184 -28.86 -10.20 -9.10
CA ALA A 184 -30.12 -9.89 -8.40
C ALA A 184 -30.11 -9.87 -6.86
N LYS A 185 -29.13 -9.21 -6.22
CA LYS A 185 -29.28 -8.88 -4.79
C LYS A 185 -29.25 -7.37 -4.58
N HIS A 186 -30.25 -6.85 -3.88
CA HIS A 186 -30.24 -5.49 -3.34
C HIS A 186 -29.52 -5.49 -1.98
N GLY A 187 -28.63 -4.50 -1.74
CA GLY A 187 -27.94 -4.34 -0.48
C GLY A 187 -26.45 -4.72 -0.50
N PHE A 188 -25.80 -4.62 0.66
CA PHE A 188 -24.39 -4.95 0.83
C PHE A 188 -24.18 -6.48 0.76
N ILE A 189 -23.31 -6.93 -0.13
CA ILE A 189 -22.94 -8.34 -0.27
C ILE A 189 -21.45 -8.46 0.01
N LEU A 190 -21.10 -9.25 1.03
CA LEU A 190 -19.72 -9.60 1.31
C LEU A 190 -19.25 -10.60 0.26
N LEU A 191 -18.42 -10.15 -0.69
CA LEU A 191 -17.82 -11.03 -1.69
C LEU A 191 -16.71 -11.86 -1.05
N PRO A 192 -16.75 -13.21 -1.19
CA PRO A 192 -15.70 -14.05 -0.66
C PRO A 192 -14.32 -13.57 -1.12
N ARG A 193 -13.39 -13.43 -0.18
CA ARG A 193 -12.01 -13.00 -0.38
C ARG A 193 -11.79 -11.55 -0.80
N ARG A 194 -12.61 -10.96 -1.68
CA ARG A 194 -12.47 -9.54 -2.09
C ARG A 194 -12.59 -8.54 -0.94
N TRP A 195 -13.45 -8.80 0.04
CA TRP A 195 -13.57 -7.92 1.21
C TRP A 195 -12.23 -7.64 1.93
N VAL A 196 -11.24 -8.53 1.74
CA VAL A 196 -9.91 -8.38 2.38
C VAL A 196 -9.19 -7.15 1.85
N VAL A 197 -9.15 -6.95 0.53
CA VAL A 197 -8.49 -5.77 -0.06
C VAL A 197 -9.25 -4.49 0.24
N GLU A 198 -10.60 -4.55 0.26
CA GLU A 198 -11.46 -3.42 0.67
C GLU A 198 -11.18 -3.02 2.13
N ARG A 199 -11.03 -4.00 3.03
CA ARG A 199 -10.61 -3.80 4.42
C ARG A 199 -9.22 -3.18 4.49
N SER A 200 -8.27 -3.61 3.67
CA SER A 200 -6.92 -3.06 3.64
C SER A 200 -6.95 -1.59 3.22
N PHE A 201 -7.73 -1.22 2.21
CA PHE A 201 -7.95 0.18 1.85
C PHE A 201 -8.62 0.98 2.98
N ALA A 202 -9.61 0.39 3.69
CA ALA A 202 -10.24 1.04 4.82
C ALA A 202 -9.25 1.32 5.96
N TRP A 203 -8.35 0.37 6.25
CA TRP A 203 -7.30 0.57 7.24
C TRP A 203 -6.28 1.64 6.84
N LEU A 204 -5.83 1.63 5.58
CA LEU A 204 -4.95 2.66 5.04
C LEU A 204 -5.63 4.04 5.05
N GLY A 205 -6.93 4.10 4.77
CA GLY A 205 -7.73 5.33 4.82
C GLY A 205 -7.85 5.97 6.21
N ARG A 206 -7.48 5.26 7.29
CA ARG A 206 -7.40 5.83 8.66
C ARG A 206 -6.19 6.74 8.85
N PHE A 207 -5.24 6.71 7.93
CA PHE A 207 -4.14 7.65 7.89
C PHE A 207 -4.57 8.87 7.08
N ARG A 208 -4.73 10.01 7.73
CA ARG A 208 -5.30 11.22 7.10
C ARG A 208 -4.49 11.72 5.91
N ARG A 209 -3.18 11.48 5.90
CA ARG A 209 -2.32 11.81 4.75
C ARG A 209 -2.70 11.02 3.49
N LEU A 210 -3.33 9.85 3.64
CA LEU A 210 -3.79 8.99 2.55
C LEU A 210 -5.28 9.16 2.21
N ALA A 211 -5.98 10.12 2.81
CA ALA A 211 -7.38 10.42 2.48
C ALA A 211 -7.53 11.09 1.12
N ARG A 212 -6.52 11.85 0.70
CA ARG A 212 -6.37 12.48 -0.62
C ARG A 212 -4.92 12.36 -1.08
N ASP A 213 -4.69 12.70 -2.33
CA ASP A 213 -3.34 12.78 -2.87
C ASP A 213 -2.77 14.18 -2.70
N TYR A 214 -1.90 14.34 -1.69
CA TYR A 214 -1.15 15.57 -1.38
C TYR A 214 0.28 15.54 -1.94
N GLU A 215 0.70 14.43 -2.55
CA GLU A 215 2.09 14.22 -2.89
C GLU A 215 2.40 14.61 -4.34
N ARG A 216 3.46 15.35 -4.53
CA ARG A 216 3.92 15.74 -5.87
C ARG A 216 4.45 14.55 -6.68
N LEU A 217 5.09 13.59 -6.00
CA LEU A 217 5.69 12.41 -6.61
C LEU A 217 4.88 11.15 -6.29
N ALA A 218 4.68 10.31 -7.29
CA ALA A 218 4.04 9.00 -7.11
C ALA A 218 4.82 8.10 -6.12
N THR A 219 6.15 8.18 -6.14
CA THR A 219 7.02 7.46 -5.21
C THR A 219 6.83 7.89 -3.76
N THR A 220 6.56 9.17 -3.50
CA THR A 220 6.26 9.67 -2.16
C THR A 220 4.89 9.15 -1.70
N LEU A 221 3.88 9.18 -2.57
CA LEU A 221 2.55 8.63 -2.26
C LEU A 221 2.63 7.13 -1.97
N ALA A 222 3.38 6.36 -2.77
CA ALA A 222 3.62 4.95 -2.54
C ALA A 222 4.34 4.71 -1.19
N GLY A 223 5.40 5.47 -0.91
CA GLY A 223 6.15 5.38 0.34
C GLY A 223 5.29 5.66 1.58
N MET A 224 4.35 6.63 1.51
CA MET A 224 3.39 6.90 2.58
C MET A 224 2.40 5.74 2.80
N HIS A 225 2.00 5.02 1.76
CA HIS A 225 1.18 3.82 1.89
C HIS A 225 1.96 2.67 2.55
N TRP A 226 3.21 2.44 2.11
CA TRP A 226 4.08 1.44 2.74
C TRP A 226 4.34 1.75 4.22
N LEU A 227 4.60 3.01 4.55
CA LEU A 227 4.74 3.45 5.94
C LEU A 227 3.47 3.19 6.78
N ALA A 228 2.29 3.45 6.20
CA ALA A 228 1.02 3.16 6.87
C ALA A 228 0.82 1.66 7.12
N ALA A 229 1.13 0.83 6.13
CA ALA A 229 1.08 -0.63 6.24
C ALA A 229 2.04 -1.15 7.34
N VAL A 230 3.29 -0.65 7.35
CA VAL A 230 4.26 -0.94 8.42
C VAL A 230 3.71 -0.55 9.79
N GLY A 231 3.13 0.65 9.92
CA GLY A 231 2.54 1.10 11.18
C GLY A 231 1.41 0.22 11.69
N LEU A 232 0.57 -0.30 10.79
CA LEU A 232 -0.51 -1.25 11.12
C LEU A 232 0.06 -2.60 11.58
N MET A 233 1.05 -3.13 10.87
CA MET A 233 1.67 -4.41 11.20
C MET A 233 2.47 -4.34 12.51
N LEU A 234 3.23 -3.27 12.74
CA LEU A 234 3.93 -3.07 14.01
C LEU A 234 2.98 -2.99 15.21
N ALA A 235 1.78 -2.41 15.03
CA ALA A 235 0.78 -2.39 16.09
C ALA A 235 0.22 -3.79 16.40
N VAL A 236 0.19 -4.70 15.43
CA VAL A 236 -0.18 -6.12 15.66
C VAL A 236 0.95 -6.84 16.37
N VAL A 237 2.19 -6.71 15.90
CA VAL A 237 3.38 -7.31 16.51
C VAL A 237 3.51 -6.88 17.98
N SER A 238 3.40 -5.57 18.26
CA SER A 238 3.46 -5.04 19.63
C SER A 238 2.40 -5.67 20.55
N ARG A 239 1.17 -5.87 20.07
CA ARG A 239 0.10 -6.53 20.85
C ARG A 239 0.43 -7.99 21.18
N ILE A 240 0.97 -8.73 20.19
CA ILE A 240 1.36 -10.12 20.39
C ILE A 240 2.42 -10.24 21.49
N PHE A 241 3.48 -9.42 21.41
CA PHE A 241 4.54 -9.43 22.41
C PHE A 241 4.08 -8.97 23.80
N LEU A 242 3.19 -7.99 23.91
CA LEU A 242 2.64 -7.54 25.18
C LEU A 242 1.67 -8.55 25.84
N GLN A 243 1.06 -9.43 25.06
CA GLN A 243 0.18 -10.49 25.56
C GLN A 243 0.94 -11.75 25.95
N SER A 244 2.21 -11.88 25.51
CA SER A 244 3.08 -13.02 25.79
C SER A 244 4.05 -12.77 26.95
N ALA A 245 4.07 -11.56 27.52
CA ALA A 245 4.85 -11.15 28.67
C ALA A 245 3.98 -11.09 29.93
#